data_15e20e87ae1ed87af1aeccde637dca74
#
_entry.id   15e20e87ae1ed87af1aeccde637dca74
#
_cell.length_a   1.000
_cell.length_b   1.000
_cell.length_c   1.000
_cell.angle_alpha   90.00
_cell.angle_beta   90.00
_cell.angle_gamma   90.00
#
_symmetry.space_group_name_H-M   'P 1'
#
loop_
_entity.id
_entity.type
_entity.pdbx_description
1 polymer ?
#
loop_
_entity_poly.entity_id
_entity_poly.type
_entity_poly.pdbx_seq_one_letter_code
_entity_poly.pdbx_strand_id
1 'polypeptide(L)'
;TISDGKIFALFSNGILSCVNAKDGNSLWSIPIVGKEFEFPEWGFAFAPLIWNDLIILNPGGDKGAVKAYSKLNGKLVWESELAGKGVYLSPSIHSFLGEMHLLVAVEGKIASLDPENGKTRWEMPWKIFLNDVQIVQPISLSEDSFLIAAGYGKGAECFKVIRDQENGSYRIESVWKSKNLKAKFSNPVLKDGYLYGLSENLLVCLEAETGRLIWRG
;
A
#
# COMPACT_ATOMS: atom_id res chain seq x y z
N THR A 1 9.80 10.56 2.03
CA THR A 1 9.97 9.88 3.33
C THR A 1 11.28 10.30 3.96
N ILE A 2 11.31 10.44 5.29
CA ILE A 2 12.51 10.86 6.06
C ILE A 2 12.88 9.71 7.01
N SER A 3 14.18 9.37 7.05
CA SER A 3 14.76 8.41 7.97
C SER A 3 16.25 8.70 8.19
N ASP A 4 16.73 8.61 9.43
CA ASP A 4 18.14 8.71 9.80
C ASP A 4 18.85 9.96 9.23
N GLY A 5 18.17 11.13 9.30
CA GLY A 5 18.70 12.39 8.78
C GLY A 5 18.81 12.48 7.25
N LYS A 6 18.15 11.59 6.53
CA LYS A 6 18.09 11.54 5.06
C LYS A 6 16.64 11.66 4.58
N ILE A 7 16.46 12.26 3.41
CA ILE A 7 15.19 12.32 2.69
C ILE A 7 15.30 11.38 1.49
N PHE A 8 14.35 10.46 1.38
CA PHE A 8 14.19 9.58 0.23
C PHE A 8 12.99 10.06 -0.58
N ALA A 9 13.25 10.55 -1.79
CA ALA A 9 12.26 11.13 -2.68
C ALA A 9 12.15 10.31 -3.97
N LEU A 10 10.94 9.87 -4.29
CA LEU A 10 10.61 9.30 -5.59
C LEU A 10 9.95 10.39 -6.42
N PHE A 11 10.52 10.65 -7.60
CA PHE A 11 9.94 11.59 -8.56
C PHE A 11 9.00 10.86 -9.52
N SER A 12 8.04 11.59 -10.08
CA SER A 12 7.03 11.05 -11.01
C SER A 12 7.61 10.35 -12.23
N ASN A 13 8.82 10.70 -12.62
CA ASN A 13 9.58 10.11 -13.75
C ASN A 13 10.41 8.88 -13.37
N GLY A 14 10.24 8.33 -12.17
CA GLY A 14 10.92 7.10 -11.73
C GLY A 14 12.37 7.30 -11.28
N ILE A 15 12.76 8.51 -10.89
CA ILE A 15 14.04 8.74 -10.22
C ILE A 15 13.82 8.65 -8.70
N LEU A 16 14.55 7.75 -8.04
CA LEU A 16 14.67 7.70 -6.60
C LEU A 16 15.94 8.40 -6.16
N SER A 17 15.82 9.38 -5.29
CA SER A 17 16.94 10.15 -4.76
C SER A 17 17.02 10.09 -3.25
N CYS A 18 18.24 10.06 -2.74
CA CYS A 18 18.55 10.25 -1.34
C CYS A 18 19.32 11.56 -1.17
N VAL A 19 18.83 12.41 -0.29
CA VAL A 19 19.50 13.68 0.03
C VAL A 19 19.69 13.81 1.55
N ASN A 20 20.72 14.53 1.96
CA ASN A 20 20.94 14.88 3.36
C ASN A 20 19.86 15.86 3.80
N ALA A 21 19.13 15.55 4.88
CA ALA A 21 18.02 16.37 5.36
C ALA A 21 18.47 17.72 5.95
N LYS A 22 19.75 17.87 6.35
CA LYS A 22 20.28 19.08 6.97
C LYS A 22 20.62 20.17 5.95
N ASP A 23 21.19 19.78 4.81
CA ASP A 23 21.76 20.72 3.84
C ASP A 23 21.25 20.55 2.41
N GLY A 24 20.42 19.51 2.16
CA GLY A 24 19.86 19.21 0.86
C GLY A 24 20.84 18.61 -0.16
N ASN A 25 22.08 18.30 0.24
CA ASN A 25 23.06 17.72 -0.66
C ASN A 25 22.66 16.33 -1.12
N SER A 26 22.77 16.06 -2.42
CA SER A 26 22.50 14.75 -3.00
C SER A 26 23.55 13.74 -2.55
N LEU A 27 23.09 12.61 -2.00
CA LEU A 27 23.94 11.50 -1.60
C LEU A 27 24.01 10.44 -2.71
N TRP A 28 22.89 10.12 -3.32
CA TRP A 28 22.78 9.28 -4.50
C TRP A 28 21.43 9.46 -5.20
N SER A 29 21.37 9.06 -6.47
CA SER A 29 20.16 9.10 -7.29
C SER A 29 20.20 7.99 -8.32
N ILE A 30 19.09 7.26 -8.49
CA ILE A 30 18.99 6.11 -9.40
C ILE A 30 17.65 6.09 -10.14
N PRO A 31 17.61 5.58 -11.39
CA PRO A 31 16.35 5.19 -12.01
C PRO A 31 15.85 3.85 -11.42
N ILE A 32 14.55 3.76 -11.08
CA ILE A 32 13.93 2.53 -10.55
C ILE A 32 13.31 1.66 -11.65
N VAL A 33 13.15 2.20 -12.85
CA VAL A 33 12.58 1.54 -14.02
C VAL A 33 13.45 1.78 -15.26
N GLY A 34 13.37 0.87 -16.23
CA GLY A 34 14.06 0.99 -17.50
C GLY A 34 13.42 2.00 -18.47
N LYS A 35 14.08 2.27 -19.57
CA LYS A 35 13.63 3.24 -20.60
C LYS A 35 12.31 2.84 -21.27
N GLU A 36 12.07 1.55 -21.41
CA GLU A 36 10.87 0.98 -22.04
C GLU A 36 9.70 0.80 -21.07
N PHE A 37 9.81 1.34 -19.85
CA PHE A 37 8.76 1.20 -18.85
C PHE A 37 7.55 2.09 -19.19
N GLU A 38 6.36 1.50 -19.20
CA GLU A 38 5.11 2.21 -19.39
C GLU A 38 4.69 2.87 -18.06
N PHE A 39 4.85 4.18 -17.97
CA PHE A 39 4.51 4.93 -16.77
C PHE A 39 2.99 4.97 -16.54
N PRO A 40 2.54 4.97 -15.26
CA PRO A 40 1.17 5.33 -14.94
C PRO A 40 0.81 6.72 -15.50
N GLU A 41 -0.46 6.95 -15.82
CA GLU A 41 -0.95 8.18 -16.45
C GLU A 41 -0.47 9.47 -15.75
N TRP A 42 -0.41 9.44 -14.41
CA TRP A 42 0.03 10.59 -13.59
C TRP A 42 1.45 10.39 -13.01
N GLY A 43 2.23 9.49 -13.59
CA GLY A 43 3.56 9.13 -13.09
C GLY A 43 3.50 8.41 -11.74
N PHE A 44 4.64 8.31 -11.05
CA PHE A 44 4.68 7.73 -9.71
C PHE A 44 4.26 8.76 -8.66
N ALA A 45 3.18 8.48 -7.92
CA ALA A 45 2.60 9.36 -6.90
C ALA A 45 2.48 8.70 -5.53
N PHE A 46 3.19 7.61 -5.29
CA PHE A 46 3.26 6.93 -4.00
C PHE A 46 4.54 7.31 -3.23
N ALA A 47 4.48 7.22 -1.91
CA ALA A 47 5.63 7.48 -1.06
C ALA A 47 6.53 6.24 -0.92
N PRO A 48 7.88 6.39 -0.93
CA PRO A 48 8.79 5.32 -0.53
C PRO A 48 8.53 4.86 0.90
N LEU A 49 8.44 3.54 1.10
CA LEU A 49 8.34 2.93 2.41
C LEU A 49 9.75 2.59 2.91
N ILE A 50 10.06 3.00 4.15
CA ILE A 50 11.29 2.57 4.81
C ILE A 50 10.98 1.37 5.71
N TRP A 51 11.72 0.29 5.50
CA TRP A 51 11.69 -0.91 6.33
C TRP A 51 13.13 -1.35 6.63
N ASN A 52 13.54 -1.25 7.88
CA ASN A 52 14.93 -1.49 8.29
C ASN A 52 15.92 -0.69 7.42
N ASP A 53 16.83 -1.36 6.71
CA ASP A 53 17.78 -0.75 5.78
C ASP A 53 17.30 -0.72 4.32
N LEU A 54 16.01 -0.99 4.10
CA LEU A 54 15.39 -1.05 2.79
C LEU A 54 14.51 0.16 2.50
N ILE A 55 14.45 0.52 1.23
CA ILE A 55 13.47 1.43 0.63
C ILE A 55 12.60 0.58 -0.28
N ILE A 56 11.35 0.41 0.07
CA ILE A 56 10.42 -0.42 -0.69
C ILE A 56 9.53 0.47 -1.55
N LEU A 57 9.43 0.12 -2.83
CA LEU A 57 8.67 0.82 -3.85
C LEU A 57 7.74 -0.15 -4.59
N ASN A 58 6.63 0.36 -5.08
CA ASN A 58 5.65 -0.42 -5.87
C ASN A 58 5.42 0.22 -7.25
N PRO A 59 6.42 0.20 -8.15
CA PRO A 59 6.29 0.81 -9.48
C PRO A 59 5.33 0.05 -10.40
N GLY A 60 5.03 -1.21 -10.11
CA GLY A 60 4.35 -2.09 -11.06
C GLY A 60 5.31 -2.65 -12.12
N GLY A 61 4.78 -3.46 -13.03
CA GLY A 61 5.50 -4.07 -14.15
C GLY A 61 5.08 -5.51 -14.41
N ASP A 62 5.51 -6.06 -15.55
CA ASP A 62 5.24 -7.45 -15.93
C ASP A 62 5.97 -8.46 -15.05
N LYS A 63 7.02 -8.02 -14.38
CA LYS A 63 7.76 -8.70 -13.31
C LYS A 63 8.28 -7.65 -12.33
N GLY A 64 8.52 -8.04 -11.09
CA GLY A 64 9.11 -7.16 -10.10
C GLY A 64 8.26 -5.93 -9.82
N ALA A 65 6.94 -6.10 -9.73
CA ALA A 65 6.03 -4.99 -9.46
C ALA A 65 6.37 -4.27 -8.15
N VAL A 66 7.03 -4.96 -7.21
CA VAL A 66 7.53 -4.40 -5.95
C VAL A 66 9.04 -4.63 -5.87
N LYS A 67 9.77 -3.60 -5.50
CA LYS A 67 11.24 -3.61 -5.43
C LYS A 67 11.73 -3.00 -4.14
N ALA A 68 12.79 -3.57 -3.58
CA ALA A 68 13.48 -2.99 -2.43
C ALA A 68 14.92 -2.61 -2.78
N TYR A 69 15.30 -1.44 -2.32
CA TYR A 69 16.61 -0.84 -2.54
C TYR A 69 17.30 -0.57 -1.21
N SER A 70 18.61 -0.66 -1.16
CA SER A 70 19.41 -0.30 0.02
C SER A 70 19.32 1.20 0.31
N LYS A 71 19.01 1.57 1.55
CA LYS A 71 19.06 2.96 2.04
C LYS A 71 20.46 3.57 1.91
N LEU A 72 21.51 2.74 1.97
CA LEU A 72 22.89 3.20 1.98
C LEU A 72 23.31 3.76 0.61
N ASN A 73 22.97 3.07 -0.48
CA ASN A 73 23.54 3.35 -1.79
C ASN A 73 22.59 3.20 -2.98
N GLY A 74 21.29 2.94 -2.74
CA GLY A 74 20.29 2.77 -3.78
C GLY A 74 20.40 1.47 -4.60
N LYS A 75 21.27 0.53 -4.24
CA LYS A 75 21.35 -0.74 -4.96
C LYS A 75 20.10 -1.57 -4.75
N LEU A 76 19.62 -2.23 -5.80
CA LEU A 76 18.53 -3.21 -5.73
C LEU A 76 18.94 -4.36 -4.81
N VAL A 77 18.09 -4.70 -3.84
CA VAL A 77 18.29 -5.80 -2.89
C VAL A 77 17.42 -6.99 -3.28
N TRP A 78 16.14 -6.76 -3.52
CA TRP A 78 15.22 -7.76 -4.03
C TRP A 78 14.14 -7.16 -4.92
N GLU A 79 13.58 -7.98 -5.79
CA GLU A 79 12.34 -7.70 -6.52
C GLU A 79 11.39 -8.87 -6.38
N SER A 80 10.09 -8.56 -6.31
CA SER A 80 9.04 -9.57 -6.15
C SER A 80 8.76 -10.30 -7.47
N GLU A 81 8.15 -11.49 -7.35
CA GLU A 81 7.56 -12.19 -8.51
C GLU A 81 6.19 -11.61 -8.90
N LEU A 82 5.61 -10.73 -8.05
CA LEU A 82 4.32 -10.09 -8.34
C LEU A 82 4.40 -9.31 -9.65
N ALA A 83 3.36 -9.48 -10.48
CA ALA A 83 3.18 -8.77 -11.73
C ALA A 83 1.87 -8.01 -11.74
N GLY A 84 1.86 -6.88 -12.44
CA GLY A 84 0.68 -6.04 -12.65
C GLY A 84 1.05 -4.57 -12.81
N LYS A 85 0.24 -3.81 -13.51
CA LYS A 85 0.43 -2.36 -13.64
C LYS A 85 0.43 -1.70 -12.29
N GLY A 86 1.31 -0.71 -12.11
CA GLY A 86 1.37 0.08 -10.89
C GLY A 86 0.11 0.90 -10.68
N VAL A 87 -0.24 1.06 -9.41
CA VAL A 87 -1.31 1.94 -8.93
C VAL A 87 -0.69 3.02 -8.03
N TYR A 88 -1.51 3.89 -7.46
CA TYR A 88 -1.04 5.06 -6.69
C TYR A 88 -0.94 4.82 -5.18
N LEU A 89 -1.22 3.60 -4.73
CA LEU A 89 -1.14 3.21 -3.33
C LEU A 89 0.32 3.13 -2.87
N SER A 90 0.64 3.85 -1.80
CA SER A 90 1.95 3.69 -1.12
C SER A 90 2.01 2.34 -0.41
N PRO A 91 3.12 1.59 -0.53
CA PRO A 91 3.32 0.37 0.25
C PRO A 91 3.17 0.63 1.75
N SER A 92 2.66 -0.34 2.50
CA SER A 92 2.51 -0.22 3.96
C SER A 92 2.81 -1.52 4.68
N ILE A 93 3.34 -1.42 5.91
CA ILE A 93 3.62 -2.58 6.76
C ILE A 93 2.50 -2.73 7.79
N HIS A 94 2.06 -3.95 7.96
CA HIS A 94 1.03 -4.35 8.92
C HIS A 94 1.49 -5.61 9.66
N SER A 95 1.10 -5.75 10.93
CA SER A 95 1.30 -6.98 11.67
C SER A 95 -0.01 -7.77 11.70
N PHE A 96 -0.01 -8.98 11.13
CA PHE A 96 -1.13 -9.91 11.22
C PHE A 96 -0.65 -11.26 11.73
N LEU A 97 -1.37 -11.80 12.72
CA LEU A 97 -1.08 -13.12 13.29
C LEU A 97 0.37 -13.27 13.77
N GLY A 98 0.97 -12.16 14.26
CA GLY A 98 2.35 -12.11 14.74
C GLY A 98 3.42 -12.01 13.65
N GLU A 99 3.04 -11.88 12.37
CA GLU A 99 3.97 -11.74 11.26
C GLU A 99 3.82 -10.37 10.58
N MET A 100 4.94 -9.88 10.00
CA MET A 100 4.95 -8.60 9.27
C MET A 100 4.55 -8.82 7.81
N HIS A 101 3.55 -8.08 7.36
CA HIS A 101 2.98 -8.12 6.04
C HIS A 101 3.21 -6.79 5.32
N LEU A 102 3.88 -6.83 4.19
CA LEU A 102 3.98 -5.70 3.27
C LEU A 102 2.75 -5.71 2.36
N LEU A 103 1.81 -4.80 2.59
CA LEU A 103 0.63 -4.65 1.73
C LEU A 103 0.92 -3.70 0.58
N VAL A 104 0.58 -4.16 -0.61
CA VAL A 104 0.75 -3.45 -1.88
C VAL A 104 -0.47 -3.65 -2.78
N ALA A 105 -0.61 -2.80 -3.78
CA ALA A 105 -1.62 -2.98 -4.82
C ALA A 105 -0.98 -2.94 -6.21
N VAL A 106 -1.48 -3.78 -7.08
CA VAL A 106 -1.31 -3.69 -8.52
C VAL A 106 -2.69 -3.70 -9.17
N GLU A 107 -2.78 -3.40 -10.46
CA GLU A 107 -4.05 -3.39 -11.19
C GLU A 107 -4.88 -4.64 -10.89
N GLY A 108 -6.09 -4.43 -10.34
CA GLY A 108 -7.05 -5.49 -10.04
C GLY A 108 -6.77 -6.35 -8.80
N LYS A 109 -5.69 -6.08 -8.03
CA LYS A 109 -5.29 -6.93 -6.91
C LYS A 109 -4.73 -6.13 -5.73
N ILE A 110 -4.92 -6.68 -4.53
CA ILE A 110 -4.10 -6.40 -3.34
C ILE A 110 -3.26 -7.64 -3.07
N ALA A 111 -2.01 -7.43 -2.71
CA ALA A 111 -1.10 -8.50 -2.34
C ALA A 111 -0.41 -8.20 -1.01
N SER A 112 -0.08 -9.26 -0.31
CA SER A 112 0.82 -9.21 0.84
C SER A 112 2.11 -9.93 0.50
N LEU A 113 3.22 -9.28 0.77
CA LEU A 113 4.56 -9.83 0.59
C LEU A 113 5.29 -9.89 1.94
N ASP A 114 6.30 -10.73 1.99
CA ASP A 114 7.29 -10.69 3.03
C ASP A 114 8.20 -9.46 2.81
N PRO A 115 8.30 -8.53 3.76
CA PRO A 115 9.07 -7.30 3.56
C PRO A 115 10.59 -7.53 3.47
N GLU A 116 11.11 -8.68 3.96
CA GLU A 116 12.55 -8.97 3.97
C GLU A 116 13.05 -9.46 2.60
N ASN A 117 12.19 -10.15 1.83
CA ASN A 117 12.62 -10.83 0.61
C ASN A 117 11.67 -10.67 -0.59
N GLY A 118 10.55 -10.01 -0.43
CA GLY A 118 9.57 -9.77 -1.49
C GLY A 118 8.74 -10.97 -1.92
N LYS A 119 8.80 -12.11 -1.21
CA LYS A 119 7.97 -13.28 -1.52
C LYS A 119 6.50 -12.99 -1.23
N THR A 120 5.65 -13.34 -2.18
CA THR A 120 4.20 -13.20 -2.02
C THR A 120 3.68 -14.20 -0.99
N ARG A 121 3.00 -13.71 0.04
CA ARG A 121 2.30 -14.50 1.06
C ARG A 121 0.88 -14.84 0.60
N TRP A 122 0.18 -13.86 0.03
CA TRP A 122 -1.15 -14.01 -0.53
C TRP A 122 -1.48 -12.89 -1.51
N GLU A 123 -2.44 -13.14 -2.38
CA GLU A 123 -3.06 -12.18 -3.28
C GLU A 123 -4.59 -12.29 -3.18
N MET A 124 -5.27 -11.16 -3.35
CA MET A 124 -6.72 -11.15 -3.44
C MET A 124 -7.19 -10.21 -4.56
N PRO A 125 -8.30 -10.52 -5.25
CA PRO A 125 -8.86 -9.64 -6.25
C PRO A 125 -9.43 -8.38 -5.58
N TRP A 126 -9.04 -7.21 -6.13
CA TRP A 126 -9.56 -5.92 -5.72
C TRP A 126 -9.70 -5.02 -6.94
N LYS A 127 -10.88 -5.03 -7.55
CA LYS A 127 -11.19 -4.24 -8.74
C LYS A 127 -11.95 -2.98 -8.38
N ILE A 128 -11.53 -1.86 -8.93
CA ILE A 128 -12.19 -0.56 -8.85
C ILE A 128 -12.68 -0.20 -10.25
N PHE A 129 -13.90 0.30 -10.34
CA PHE A 129 -14.43 0.81 -11.60
C PHE A 129 -13.65 2.08 -12.00
N LEU A 130 -13.27 2.23 -13.26
CA LEU A 130 -12.39 3.28 -13.78
C LEU A 130 -10.90 3.13 -13.37
N ASN A 131 -10.15 2.40 -14.19
CA ASN A 131 -8.69 2.31 -14.23
C ASN A 131 -8.01 1.82 -12.93
N ASP A 132 -8.73 1.11 -12.07
CA ASP A 132 -8.21 0.52 -10.82
C ASP A 132 -7.36 1.48 -9.97
N VAL A 133 -7.77 2.77 -9.92
CA VAL A 133 -7.06 3.83 -9.18
C VAL A 133 -7.19 3.60 -7.68
N GLN A 134 -6.30 2.80 -7.11
CA GLN A 134 -6.18 2.64 -5.66
C GLN A 134 -5.13 3.62 -5.12
N ILE A 135 -5.55 4.47 -4.18
CA ILE A 135 -4.70 5.48 -3.53
C ILE A 135 -4.65 5.25 -2.03
N VAL A 136 -5.81 4.96 -1.44
CA VAL A 136 -5.98 4.79 0.01
C VAL A 136 -5.31 3.50 0.47
N GLN A 137 -4.46 3.64 1.49
CA GLN A 137 -3.76 2.49 2.07
C GLN A 137 -4.69 1.62 2.91
N PRO A 138 -4.43 0.32 3.01
CA PRO A 138 -5.08 -0.54 4.00
C PRO A 138 -4.87 -0.03 5.43
N ILE A 139 -5.82 -0.29 6.32
CA ILE A 139 -5.76 0.06 7.74
C ILE A 139 -5.97 -1.20 8.55
N SER A 140 -5.04 -1.55 9.44
CA SER A 140 -5.25 -2.64 10.40
C SER A 140 -6.39 -2.28 11.35
N LEU A 141 -7.37 -3.17 11.50
CA LEU A 141 -8.46 -3.04 12.46
C LEU A 141 -8.19 -3.87 13.72
N SER A 142 -7.53 -5.01 13.56
CA SER A 142 -7.10 -5.92 14.64
C SER A 142 -5.82 -6.65 14.24
N GLU A 143 -5.39 -7.60 15.06
CA GLU A 143 -4.23 -8.49 14.77
C GLU A 143 -4.48 -9.47 13.62
N ASP A 144 -5.71 -9.62 13.13
CA ASP A 144 -6.05 -10.52 12.04
C ASP A 144 -6.96 -9.89 10.99
N SER A 145 -7.23 -8.58 11.06
CA SER A 145 -8.14 -7.94 10.12
C SER A 145 -7.67 -6.57 9.65
N PHE A 146 -8.07 -6.22 8.43
CA PHE A 146 -7.79 -4.92 7.82
C PHE A 146 -8.97 -4.41 7.00
N LEU A 147 -9.02 -3.09 6.90
CA LEU A 147 -9.93 -2.36 6.02
C LEU A 147 -9.18 -1.91 4.77
N ILE A 148 -9.85 -2.00 3.63
CA ILE A 148 -9.47 -1.24 2.46
C ILE A 148 -10.68 -0.47 1.94
N ALA A 149 -10.46 0.77 1.48
CA ALA A 149 -11.51 1.62 0.96
C ALA A 149 -11.07 2.27 -0.36
N ALA A 150 -12.02 2.51 -1.24
CA ALA A 150 -11.79 3.25 -2.47
C ALA A 150 -12.99 4.11 -2.84
N GLY A 151 -12.72 5.16 -3.57
CA GLY A 151 -13.72 5.99 -4.24
C GLY A 151 -14.40 5.28 -5.41
N TYR A 152 -14.88 6.06 -6.37
CA TYR A 152 -15.43 5.58 -7.63
C TYR A 152 -16.55 4.52 -7.47
N GLY A 153 -17.37 4.69 -6.42
CA GLY A 153 -18.47 3.78 -6.11
C GLY A 153 -18.07 2.45 -5.45
N LYS A 154 -16.78 2.19 -5.23
CA LYS A 154 -16.29 0.95 -4.59
C LYS A 154 -16.75 0.84 -3.14
N GLY A 155 -16.45 1.84 -2.29
CA GLY A 155 -16.73 1.80 -0.86
C GLY A 155 -15.60 1.17 -0.06
N ALA A 156 -15.93 0.70 1.14
CA ALA A 156 -15.00 0.06 2.07
C ALA A 156 -15.35 -1.41 2.30
N GLU A 157 -14.34 -2.23 2.53
CA GLU A 157 -14.49 -3.64 2.84
C GLU A 157 -13.48 -4.04 3.90
N CYS A 158 -13.96 -4.74 4.93
CA CYS A 158 -13.13 -5.36 5.95
C CYS A 158 -12.82 -6.80 5.55
N PHE A 159 -11.56 -7.17 5.71
CA PHE A 159 -11.07 -8.51 5.44
C PHE A 159 -10.41 -9.11 6.66
N LYS A 160 -10.56 -10.42 6.82
CA LYS A 160 -9.87 -11.23 7.82
C LYS A 160 -8.76 -12.02 7.17
N VAL A 161 -7.58 -12.01 7.80
CA VAL A 161 -6.43 -12.83 7.44
C VAL A 161 -6.49 -14.12 8.25
N ILE A 162 -6.51 -15.24 7.58
CA ILE A 162 -6.57 -16.58 8.21
C ILE A 162 -5.35 -17.36 7.75
N ARG A 163 -4.63 -17.96 8.68
CA ARG A 163 -3.50 -18.85 8.39
C ARG A 163 -3.93 -20.29 8.60
N ASP A 164 -3.72 -21.09 7.58
CA ASP A 164 -3.89 -22.54 7.66
C ASP A 164 -2.77 -23.13 8.53
N GLN A 165 -3.14 -23.90 9.55
CA GLN A 165 -2.20 -24.44 10.53
C GLN A 165 -1.43 -25.65 10.00
N GLU A 166 -1.93 -26.34 8.97
CA GLU A 166 -1.29 -27.53 8.42
C GLU A 166 -0.22 -27.19 7.40
N ASN A 167 -0.49 -26.25 6.49
CA ASN A 167 0.40 -25.91 5.38
C ASN A 167 0.97 -24.50 5.43
N GLY A 168 0.54 -23.68 6.40
CA GLY A 168 1.02 -22.31 6.59
C GLY A 168 0.53 -21.31 5.54
N SER A 169 -0.36 -21.71 4.62
CA SER A 169 -0.91 -20.81 3.61
C SER A 169 -1.89 -19.79 4.22
N TYR A 170 -2.10 -18.69 3.50
CA TYR A 170 -3.03 -17.64 3.93
C TYR A 170 -4.30 -17.66 3.10
N ARG A 171 -5.42 -17.36 3.75
CA ARG A 171 -6.72 -17.14 3.14
C ARG A 171 -7.27 -15.79 3.61
N ILE A 172 -7.85 -15.04 2.69
CA ILE A 172 -8.45 -13.73 2.96
C ILE A 172 -9.95 -13.84 2.79
N GLU A 173 -10.68 -13.51 3.85
CA GLU A 173 -12.14 -13.57 3.86
C GLU A 173 -12.75 -12.18 4.06
N SER A 174 -13.78 -11.86 3.28
CA SER A 174 -14.56 -10.65 3.45
C SER A 174 -15.46 -10.78 4.69
N VAL A 175 -15.34 -9.83 5.61
CA VAL A 175 -16.14 -9.79 6.85
C VAL A 175 -17.38 -8.92 6.65
N TRP A 176 -17.18 -7.69 6.18
CA TRP A 176 -18.28 -6.78 5.88
C TRP A 176 -17.91 -5.81 4.74
N LYS A 177 -18.94 -5.24 4.11
CA LYS A 177 -18.83 -4.22 3.06
C LYS A 177 -19.72 -3.02 3.39
N SER A 178 -19.24 -1.82 3.10
CA SER A 178 -20.01 -0.59 3.31
C SER A 178 -19.83 0.38 2.15
N LYS A 179 -20.94 0.88 1.63
CA LYS A 179 -20.96 1.98 0.64
C LYS A 179 -20.93 3.36 1.28
N ASN A 180 -20.91 3.41 2.60
CA ASN A 180 -20.93 4.68 3.34
C ASN A 180 -19.54 5.32 3.48
N LEU A 181 -18.44 4.59 3.21
CA LEU A 181 -17.08 5.12 3.24
C LEU A 181 -16.42 4.90 1.88
N LYS A 182 -16.50 5.90 1.01
CA LYS A 182 -15.92 5.91 -0.33
C LYS A 182 -14.66 6.80 -0.34
N ALA A 183 -13.66 6.40 0.45
CA ALA A 183 -12.42 7.15 0.58
C ALA A 183 -11.66 7.16 -0.76
N LYS A 184 -11.36 8.35 -1.29
CA LYS A 184 -10.78 8.53 -2.61
C LYS A 184 -9.30 8.91 -2.55
N PHE A 185 -8.96 9.94 -1.79
CA PHE A 185 -7.60 10.50 -1.74
C PHE A 185 -7.02 10.59 -0.32
N SER A 186 -7.82 10.31 0.71
CA SER A 186 -7.41 10.40 2.11
C SER A 186 -7.68 9.10 2.84
N ASN A 187 -6.73 8.67 3.65
CA ASN A 187 -6.91 7.49 4.48
C ASN A 187 -7.93 7.77 5.59
N PRO A 188 -8.86 6.85 5.85
CA PRO A 188 -9.65 6.87 7.07
C PRO A 188 -8.76 6.70 8.32
N VAL A 189 -9.26 7.12 9.46
CA VAL A 189 -8.59 6.98 10.76
C VAL A 189 -9.41 6.05 11.64
N LEU A 190 -8.77 5.03 12.20
CA LEU A 190 -9.35 4.19 13.23
C LEU A 190 -9.07 4.81 14.61
N LYS A 191 -10.13 5.04 15.39
CA LYS A 191 -10.02 5.50 16.77
C LYS A 191 -11.17 4.97 17.61
N ASP A 192 -10.86 4.39 18.77
CA ASP A 192 -11.83 3.93 19.78
C ASP A 192 -12.94 3.02 19.19
N GLY A 193 -12.58 2.13 18.26
CA GLY A 193 -13.51 1.22 17.59
C GLY A 193 -14.33 1.84 16.45
N TYR A 194 -14.04 3.07 16.06
CA TYR A 194 -14.72 3.78 14.97
C TYR A 194 -13.76 4.18 13.86
N LEU A 195 -14.29 4.18 12.63
CA LEU A 195 -13.61 4.64 11.42
C LEU A 195 -14.13 6.02 11.05
N TYR A 196 -13.24 6.98 10.98
CA TYR A 196 -13.52 8.36 10.54
C TYR A 196 -12.87 8.59 9.18
N GLY A 197 -13.61 9.06 8.21
CA GLY A 197 -13.06 9.31 6.89
C GLY A 197 -13.96 10.15 6.00
N LEU A 198 -13.38 10.62 4.90
CA LEU A 198 -14.15 11.30 3.87
C LEU A 198 -14.76 10.28 2.91
N SER A 199 -16.08 10.31 2.79
CA SER A 199 -16.82 9.58 1.77
C SER A 199 -17.23 10.59 0.69
N GLU A 200 -16.45 10.67 -0.37
CA GLU A 200 -16.54 11.75 -1.35
C GLU A 200 -16.34 13.13 -0.66
N ASN A 201 -17.40 13.90 -0.46
CA ASN A 201 -17.34 15.25 0.12
C ASN A 201 -17.86 15.33 1.56
N LEU A 202 -18.24 14.20 2.16
CA LEU A 202 -18.86 14.16 3.49
C LEU A 202 -17.94 13.44 4.47
N LEU A 203 -17.79 13.98 5.67
CA LEU A 203 -17.18 13.28 6.78
C LEU A 203 -18.15 12.24 7.30
N VAL A 204 -17.68 11.02 7.49
CA VAL A 204 -18.48 9.90 8.00
C VAL A 204 -17.80 9.23 9.17
N CYS A 205 -18.61 8.65 10.05
CA CYS A 205 -18.18 7.78 11.12
C CYS A 205 -18.86 6.42 10.96
N LEU A 206 -18.07 5.35 10.91
CA LEU A 206 -18.54 3.98 10.87
C LEU A 206 -18.04 3.23 12.10
N GLU A 207 -18.83 2.28 12.58
CA GLU A 207 -18.38 1.27 13.52
C GLU A 207 -17.40 0.33 12.83
N ALA A 208 -16.20 0.15 13.40
CA ALA A 208 -15.13 -0.57 12.72
C ALA A 208 -15.41 -2.09 12.61
N GLU A 209 -16.13 -2.65 13.58
CA GLU A 209 -16.45 -4.08 13.64
C GLU A 209 -17.46 -4.51 12.56
N THR A 210 -18.43 -3.65 12.24
CA THR A 210 -19.59 -4.01 11.39
C THR A 210 -19.69 -3.21 10.09
N GLY A 211 -18.95 -2.09 9.97
CA GLY A 211 -19.08 -1.15 8.85
C GLY A 211 -20.39 -0.34 8.88
N ARG A 212 -21.15 -0.39 9.98
CA ARG A 212 -22.40 0.34 10.16
C ARG A 212 -22.14 1.83 10.27
N LEU A 213 -22.91 2.61 9.52
CA LEU A 213 -22.87 4.07 9.60
C LEU A 213 -23.40 4.53 10.95
N ILE A 214 -22.61 5.34 11.67
CA ILE A 214 -23.02 5.98 12.93
C ILE A 214 -23.57 7.36 12.65
N TRP A 215 -22.81 8.18 11.90
CA TRP A 215 -23.24 9.49 11.47
C TRP A 215 -22.55 9.93 10.18
N ARG A 216 -23.12 10.95 9.55
CA ARG A 216 -22.63 11.64 8.36
C ARG A 216 -22.80 13.14 8.56
N GLY A 217 -21.73 13.92 8.36
CA GLY A 217 -21.68 15.37 8.48
C GLY A 217 -21.45 16.09 7.17
#